data_1a8ca8970d1cc847eed25fd6aa79d57e
#
_entry.id   1a8ca8970d1cc847eed25fd6aa79d57e
#
_cell.length_a   1.000
_cell.length_b   1.000
_cell.length_c   1.000
_cell.angle_alpha   90.00
_cell.angle_beta   90.00
_cell.angle_gamma   90.00
#
_symmetry.space_group_name_H-M   'P 1'
#
loop_
_entity.id
_entity.type
_entity.pdbx_description
1 polymer ?
#
loop_
_entity_poly.entity_id
_entity_poly.type
_entity_poly.pdbx_seq_one_letter_code
_entity_poly.pdbx_strand_id
1 'polypeptide(L)'
;MKKLILFVTLILFGASVGLAQKKMYEPKTGSAERKALVDAIRVYDVARNSDFEGAVFKMTALRVQGNWAFASVERTNLPEAGDGTHMAFLQKSGARWKVVWSSPNDNDEVGVDALQRLRKKHKDFYKQLADFAENGYLAG
;
A
#
# COMPACT_ATOMS: atom_id res chain seq x y z
N MET A 1 -68.34 15.99 -13.44
CA MET A 1 -67.38 15.15 -12.69
C MET A 1 -66.00 15.29 -13.35
N LYS A 2 -65.14 16.08 -12.75
CA LYS A 2 -63.79 16.30 -13.30
C LYS A 2 -62.86 15.29 -12.65
N LYS A 3 -62.32 14.33 -13.41
CA LYS A 3 -61.32 13.40 -12.96
C LYS A 3 -59.96 14.09 -12.93
N LEU A 4 -59.47 14.34 -11.75
CA LEU A 4 -58.14 14.89 -11.52
C LEU A 4 -57.13 13.76 -11.65
N ILE A 5 -56.35 13.74 -12.74
CA ILE A 5 -55.27 12.79 -12.94
C ILE A 5 -54.05 13.40 -12.25
N LEU A 6 -53.69 12.82 -11.11
CA LEU A 6 -52.47 13.19 -10.35
C LEU A 6 -51.28 12.50 -11.02
N PHE A 7 -50.51 13.26 -11.80
CA PHE A 7 -49.19 12.81 -12.28
C PHE A 7 -48.22 12.83 -11.14
N VAL A 8 -47.95 11.67 -10.56
CA VAL A 8 -46.83 11.49 -9.64
C VAL A 8 -45.57 11.33 -10.48
N THR A 9 -44.83 12.41 -10.66
CA THR A 9 -43.52 12.38 -11.28
C THR A 9 -42.53 11.86 -10.24
N LEU A 10 -42.25 10.56 -10.33
CA LEU A 10 -41.19 9.91 -9.51
C LEU A 10 -39.84 10.34 -10.06
N ILE A 11 -39.27 11.39 -9.45
CA ILE A 11 -37.89 11.80 -9.72
C ILE A 11 -36.98 10.75 -9.06
N LEU A 12 -36.53 9.80 -9.86
CA LEU A 12 -35.39 8.92 -9.52
C LEU A 12 -34.12 9.78 -9.47
N PHE A 13 -33.84 10.30 -8.31
CA PHE A 13 -32.48 10.77 -7.99
C PHE A 13 -31.56 9.54 -8.00
N GLY A 14 -30.99 9.25 -9.14
CA GLY A 14 -29.85 8.37 -9.26
C GLY A 14 -28.70 8.99 -8.49
N ALA A 15 -28.59 8.67 -7.20
CA ALA A 15 -27.38 8.91 -6.45
C ALA A 15 -26.28 8.03 -7.08
N SER A 16 -25.58 8.57 -8.07
CA SER A 16 -24.30 8.05 -8.48
C SER A 16 -23.39 8.23 -7.26
N VAL A 17 -23.31 7.18 -6.44
CA VAL A 17 -22.26 7.05 -5.43
C VAL A 17 -20.97 6.87 -6.23
N GLY A 18 -20.43 7.99 -6.71
CA GLY A 18 -19.06 8.05 -7.20
C GLY A 18 -18.20 7.59 -6.02
N LEU A 19 -17.66 6.38 -6.12
CA LEU A 19 -16.62 5.93 -5.23
C LEU A 19 -15.50 6.94 -5.36
N ALA A 20 -15.46 7.91 -4.44
CA ALA A 20 -14.43 8.92 -4.40
C ALA A 20 -13.10 8.18 -4.30
N GLN A 21 -12.35 8.17 -5.40
CA GLN A 21 -11.08 7.48 -5.47
C GLN A 21 -10.17 8.07 -4.40
N LYS A 22 -9.82 7.29 -3.40
CA LYS A 22 -8.99 7.75 -2.29
C LYS A 22 -7.68 8.30 -2.85
N LYS A 23 -7.34 9.53 -2.45
CA LYS A 23 -6.13 10.21 -2.92
C LYS A 23 -4.90 9.49 -2.36
N MET A 24 -3.88 9.30 -3.20
CA MET A 24 -2.57 8.85 -2.76
C MET A 24 -1.87 9.97 -1.98
N TYR A 25 -1.21 9.64 -0.87
CA TYR A 25 -0.49 10.59 -0.03
C TYR A 25 0.74 9.95 0.63
N GLU A 26 1.61 10.79 1.13
CA GLU A 26 2.71 10.39 2.00
C GLU A 26 2.37 10.71 3.46
N PRO A 27 2.41 9.72 4.38
CA PRO A 27 2.23 9.97 5.80
C PRO A 27 3.31 10.90 6.33
N LYS A 28 2.90 11.88 7.13
CA LYS A 28 3.83 12.86 7.70
C LYS A 28 4.91 12.19 8.54
N THR A 29 6.13 12.72 8.46
CA THR A 29 7.23 12.31 9.35
C THR A 29 6.81 12.47 10.81
N GLY A 30 7.07 11.44 11.63
CA GLY A 30 6.69 11.40 13.03
C GLY A 30 5.22 11.04 13.30
N SER A 31 4.39 10.85 12.27
CA SER A 31 3.00 10.42 12.46
C SER A 31 2.90 8.97 12.96
N ALA A 32 1.84 8.66 13.70
CA ALA A 32 1.55 7.31 14.15
C ALA A 32 1.39 6.32 12.99
N GLU A 33 0.80 6.76 11.88
CA GLU A 33 0.65 5.94 10.69
C GLU A 33 2.00 5.58 10.05
N ARG A 34 2.89 6.58 9.89
CA ARG A 34 4.25 6.34 9.36
C ARG A 34 5.00 5.36 10.24
N LYS A 35 4.92 5.52 11.57
CA LYS A 35 5.52 4.60 12.53
C LYS A 35 4.96 3.18 12.38
N ALA A 36 3.64 3.04 12.28
CA ALA A 36 2.99 1.73 12.14
C ALA A 36 3.42 1.00 10.85
N LEU A 37 3.63 1.72 9.74
CA LEU A 37 4.14 1.16 8.49
C LEU A 37 5.59 0.69 8.62
N VAL A 38 6.46 1.49 9.23
CA VAL A 38 7.86 1.11 9.48
C VAL A 38 7.94 -0.09 10.42
N ASP A 39 7.15 -0.10 11.49
CA ASP A 39 7.11 -1.21 12.45
C ASP A 39 6.62 -2.50 11.79
N ALA A 40 5.63 -2.42 10.90
CA ALA A 40 5.16 -3.59 10.15
C ALA A 40 6.25 -4.20 9.25
N ILE A 41 7.04 -3.37 8.58
CA ILE A 41 8.17 -3.82 7.76
C ILE A 41 9.24 -4.43 8.65
N ARG A 42 9.60 -3.80 9.76
CA ARG A 42 10.60 -4.31 10.72
C ARG A 42 10.20 -5.67 11.27
N VAL A 43 8.96 -5.82 11.72
CA VAL A 43 8.44 -7.09 12.25
C VAL A 43 8.51 -8.18 11.18
N TYR A 44 8.16 -7.85 9.96
CA TYR A 44 8.20 -8.78 8.84
C TYR A 44 9.63 -9.24 8.53
N ASP A 45 10.58 -8.32 8.50
CA ASP A 45 11.99 -8.60 8.18
C ASP A 45 12.66 -9.43 9.28
N VAL A 46 12.52 -9.03 10.54
CA VAL A 46 13.13 -9.72 11.69
C VAL A 46 12.59 -11.15 11.82
N ALA A 47 11.30 -11.35 11.55
CA ALA A 47 10.70 -12.69 11.58
C ALA A 47 11.29 -13.65 10.53
N ARG A 48 11.87 -13.13 9.47
CA ARG A 48 12.49 -13.90 8.38
C ARG A 48 13.99 -14.01 8.50
N ASN A 49 14.61 -13.00 9.05
CA ASN A 49 16.06 -12.98 9.29
C ASN A 49 16.36 -12.13 10.53
N SER A 50 16.81 -12.80 11.59
CA SER A 50 17.18 -12.15 12.87
C SER A 50 18.34 -11.16 12.74
N ASP A 51 19.15 -11.22 11.68
CA ASP A 51 20.23 -10.27 11.43
C ASP A 51 19.72 -8.84 11.27
N PHE A 52 18.42 -8.68 10.95
CA PHE A 52 17.77 -7.36 10.84
C PHE A 52 17.31 -6.77 12.17
N GLU A 53 17.47 -7.45 13.30
CA GLU A 53 16.98 -6.97 14.60
C GLU A 53 17.58 -5.62 14.99
N GLY A 54 18.85 -5.39 14.73
CA GLY A 54 19.55 -4.12 15.00
C GLY A 54 19.54 -3.12 13.86
N ALA A 55 18.89 -3.40 12.74
CA ALA A 55 18.91 -2.55 11.56
C ALA A 55 18.21 -1.21 11.80
N VAL A 56 18.79 -0.16 11.26
CA VAL A 56 18.15 1.16 11.15
C VAL A 56 17.39 1.19 9.82
N PHE A 57 16.09 1.50 9.89
CA PHE A 57 15.20 1.58 8.74
C PHE A 57 14.96 3.05 8.38
N LYS A 58 15.48 3.47 7.23
CA LYS A 58 15.27 4.80 6.68
C LYS A 58 14.30 4.72 5.50
N MET A 59 13.15 5.36 5.61
CA MET A 59 12.19 5.42 4.52
C MET A 59 12.71 6.32 3.41
N THR A 60 12.93 5.78 2.23
CA THR A 60 13.32 6.52 1.03
C THR A 60 12.11 6.88 0.17
N ALA A 61 11.07 6.06 0.22
CA ALA A 61 9.76 6.39 -0.34
C ALA A 61 8.65 5.73 0.48
N LEU A 62 7.53 6.42 0.60
CA LEU A 62 6.33 5.89 1.23
C LEU A 62 5.10 6.53 0.61
N ARG A 63 4.19 5.72 0.12
CA ARG A 63 2.90 6.17 -0.40
C ARG A 63 1.79 5.29 0.13
N VAL A 64 0.71 5.94 0.53
CA VAL A 64 -0.51 5.29 1.00
C VAL A 64 -1.66 5.69 0.11
N GLN A 65 -2.48 4.74 -0.26
CA GLN A 65 -3.75 4.97 -0.96
C GLN A 65 -4.80 4.00 -0.43
N GLY A 66 -5.76 4.52 0.30
CA GLY A 66 -6.78 3.71 0.96
C GLY A 66 -6.18 2.77 2.00
N ASN A 67 -6.38 1.47 1.79
CA ASN A 67 -5.88 0.39 2.63
C ASN A 67 -4.59 -0.25 2.09
N TRP A 68 -3.94 0.37 1.11
CA TRP A 68 -2.71 -0.09 0.50
C TRP A 68 -1.58 0.90 0.72
N ALA A 69 -0.36 0.38 0.83
CA ALA A 69 0.85 1.19 0.86
C ALA A 69 1.97 0.53 0.05
N PHE A 70 2.82 1.37 -0.49
CA PHE A 70 4.12 1.00 -1.03
C PHE A 70 5.21 1.73 -0.25
N ALA A 71 6.27 1.03 0.08
CA ALA A 71 7.42 1.57 0.77
C ALA A 71 8.72 1.15 0.09
N SER A 72 9.67 2.07 0.03
CA SER A 72 11.07 1.79 -0.22
C SER A 72 11.86 2.19 1.01
N VAL A 73 12.69 1.28 1.50
CA VAL A 73 13.40 1.41 2.77
C VAL A 73 14.87 1.09 2.55
N GLU A 74 15.73 1.96 3.03
CA GLU A 74 17.15 1.71 3.16
C GLU A 74 17.41 1.14 4.57
N ARG A 75 18.11 0.00 4.63
CA ARG A 75 18.52 -0.61 5.88
C ARG A 75 19.99 -0.36 6.07
N THR A 76 20.36 0.16 7.23
CA THR A 76 21.74 0.44 7.61
C THR A 76 22.05 -0.17 8.98
N ASN A 77 23.30 -0.15 9.35
CA ASN A 77 23.77 -0.73 10.61
C ASN A 77 23.61 -2.25 10.67
N LEU A 78 23.91 -2.93 9.56
CA LEU A 78 23.94 -4.38 9.47
C LEU A 78 25.38 -4.87 9.50
N PRO A 79 25.73 -5.84 10.36
CA PRO A 79 27.13 -6.26 10.56
C PRO A 79 27.75 -6.97 9.34
N GLU A 80 26.99 -7.66 8.52
CA GLU A 80 27.54 -8.44 7.41
C GLU A 80 26.65 -8.48 6.15
N ALA A 81 25.39 -8.15 6.25
CA ALA A 81 24.40 -8.36 5.17
C ALA A 81 24.39 -7.28 4.09
N GLY A 82 25.27 -6.30 4.20
CA GLY A 82 25.29 -5.17 3.27
C GLY A 82 24.08 -4.26 3.42
N ASP A 83 24.33 -2.98 3.34
CA ASP A 83 23.26 -2.00 3.24
C ASP A 83 22.52 -2.21 1.93
N GLY A 84 21.20 -2.22 1.96
CA GLY A 84 20.41 -2.47 0.77
C GLY A 84 19.06 -1.77 0.78
N THR A 85 18.61 -1.43 -0.42
CA THR A 85 17.25 -0.94 -0.61
C THR A 85 16.28 -2.12 -0.55
N HIS A 86 15.25 -1.95 0.22
CA HIS A 86 14.20 -2.92 0.43
C HIS A 86 12.87 -2.28 0.05
N MET A 87 12.08 -2.99 -0.73
CA MET A 87 10.76 -2.55 -1.16
C MET A 87 9.69 -3.44 -0.57
N ALA A 88 8.55 -2.87 -0.24
CA ALA A 88 7.43 -3.62 0.30
C ALA A 88 6.08 -3.08 -0.18
N PHE A 89 5.14 -3.99 -0.42
CA PHE A 89 3.73 -3.69 -0.47
C PHE A 89 3.08 -4.08 0.85
N LEU A 90 2.24 -3.19 1.36
CA LEU A 90 1.52 -3.40 2.61
C LEU A 90 0.01 -3.24 2.39
N GLN A 91 -0.76 -4.02 3.13
CA GLN A 91 -2.20 -3.93 3.18
C GLN A 91 -2.66 -3.69 4.62
N LYS A 92 -3.60 -2.77 4.79
CA LYS A 92 -4.23 -2.49 6.07
C LYS A 92 -5.40 -3.45 6.27
N SER A 93 -5.39 -4.16 7.39
CA SER A 93 -6.49 -5.01 7.83
C SER A 93 -6.91 -4.58 9.23
N GLY A 94 -8.11 -4.00 9.34
CA GLY A 94 -8.54 -3.32 10.56
C GLY A 94 -7.62 -2.13 10.86
N ALA A 95 -7.02 -2.10 12.06
CA ALA A 95 -6.10 -1.05 12.49
C ALA A 95 -4.61 -1.36 12.17
N ARG A 96 -4.31 -2.53 11.58
CA ARG A 96 -2.93 -3.01 11.44
C ARG A 96 -2.49 -3.03 9.98
N TRP A 97 -1.26 -2.58 9.73
CA TRP A 97 -0.57 -2.78 8.48
C TRP A 97 0.15 -4.13 8.47
N LYS A 98 0.08 -4.84 7.35
CA LYS A 98 0.77 -6.10 7.12
C LYS A 98 1.53 -6.03 5.80
N VAL A 99 2.77 -6.49 5.78
CA VAL A 99 3.53 -6.70 4.54
C VAL A 99 2.92 -7.88 3.80
N VAL A 100 2.59 -7.69 2.53
CA VAL A 100 2.05 -8.73 1.64
C VAL A 100 3.06 -9.19 0.60
N TRP A 101 4.10 -8.42 0.39
CA TRP A 101 5.29 -8.75 -0.39
C TRP A 101 6.44 -7.84 0.01
N SER A 102 7.65 -8.36 0.00
CA SER A 102 8.85 -7.55 0.17
C SER A 102 10.04 -8.11 -0.60
N SER A 103 10.91 -7.23 -1.09
CA SER A 103 12.24 -7.54 -1.58
C SER A 103 13.26 -7.18 -0.49
N PRO A 104 14.23 -8.02 -0.18
CA PRO A 104 14.59 -9.29 -0.82
C PRO A 104 13.95 -10.54 -0.17
N ASN A 105 13.06 -10.39 0.80
CA ASN A 105 12.56 -11.53 1.58
C ASN A 105 11.67 -12.49 0.79
N ASP A 106 11.01 -11.99 -0.26
CA ASP A 106 10.18 -12.78 -1.17
C ASP A 106 10.89 -12.92 -2.53
N ASN A 107 12.15 -13.40 -2.50
CA ASN A 107 13.05 -13.47 -3.66
C ASN A 107 12.57 -14.34 -4.81
N ASP A 108 11.58 -15.23 -4.57
CA ASP A 108 11.01 -16.09 -5.61
C ASP A 108 10.08 -15.31 -6.56
N GLU A 109 9.77 -14.06 -6.24
CA GLU A 109 8.88 -13.24 -7.03
C GLU A 109 9.47 -11.84 -7.24
N VAL A 110 9.74 -11.49 -8.49
CA VAL A 110 10.19 -10.15 -8.87
C VAL A 110 9.09 -9.12 -8.57
N GLY A 111 9.48 -7.90 -8.19
CA GLY A 111 8.53 -6.86 -7.75
C GLY A 111 7.42 -6.54 -8.75
N VAL A 112 7.72 -6.57 -10.06
CA VAL A 112 6.70 -6.37 -11.12
C VAL A 112 5.68 -7.52 -11.11
N ASP A 113 6.13 -8.76 -10.95
CA ASP A 113 5.25 -9.93 -10.90
C ASP A 113 4.37 -9.91 -9.63
N ALA A 114 4.96 -9.52 -8.50
CA ALA A 114 4.22 -9.30 -7.26
C ALA A 114 3.12 -8.26 -7.42
N LEU A 115 3.44 -7.14 -8.07
CA LEU A 115 2.47 -6.09 -8.36
C LEU A 115 1.31 -6.61 -9.25
N GLN A 116 1.64 -7.36 -10.30
CA GLN A 116 0.62 -7.95 -11.19
C GLN A 116 -0.27 -8.94 -10.43
N ARG A 117 0.33 -9.79 -9.59
CA ARG A 117 -0.40 -10.72 -8.74
C ARG A 117 -1.35 -10.00 -7.78
N LEU A 118 -0.87 -8.95 -7.10
CA LEU A 118 -1.68 -8.16 -6.17
C LEU A 118 -2.86 -7.49 -6.88
N ARG A 119 -2.65 -6.90 -8.06
CA ARG A 119 -3.72 -6.29 -8.87
C ARG A 119 -4.75 -7.31 -9.34
N LYS A 120 -4.33 -8.51 -9.71
CA LYS A 120 -5.22 -9.59 -10.12
C LYS A 120 -6.06 -10.12 -8.96
N LYS A 121 -5.43 -10.26 -7.78
CA LYS A 121 -6.06 -10.81 -6.58
C LYS A 121 -6.98 -9.79 -5.89
N HIS A 122 -6.60 -8.53 -5.89
CA HIS A 122 -7.26 -7.46 -5.17
C HIS A 122 -7.77 -6.39 -6.13
N LYS A 123 -9.08 -6.40 -6.38
CA LYS A 123 -9.71 -5.41 -7.29
C LYS A 123 -9.71 -3.99 -6.71
N ASP A 124 -9.50 -3.87 -5.39
CA ASP A 124 -9.36 -2.62 -4.66
C ASP A 124 -7.93 -2.06 -4.67
N PHE A 125 -6.99 -2.73 -5.35
CA PHE A 125 -5.62 -2.25 -5.48
C PHE A 125 -5.57 -1.04 -6.44
N TYR A 126 -5.09 0.07 -5.95
CA TYR A 126 -5.17 1.35 -6.66
C TYR A 126 -4.15 1.49 -7.78
N LYS A 127 -4.63 1.93 -8.95
CA LYS A 127 -3.77 2.15 -10.13
C LYS A 127 -2.65 3.16 -9.87
N GLN A 128 -2.94 4.29 -9.21
CA GLN A 128 -1.93 5.32 -8.95
C GLN A 128 -0.78 4.79 -8.09
N LEU A 129 -1.09 3.98 -7.06
CA LEU A 129 -0.08 3.36 -6.21
C LEU A 129 0.76 2.34 -7.00
N ALA A 130 0.10 1.58 -7.89
CA ALA A 130 0.79 0.64 -8.77
C ALA A 130 1.74 1.36 -9.72
N ASP A 131 1.27 2.40 -10.39
CA ASP A 131 2.08 3.21 -11.32
C ASP A 131 3.27 3.87 -10.61
N PHE A 132 3.07 4.36 -9.39
CA PHE A 132 4.14 4.93 -8.58
C PHE A 132 5.24 3.89 -8.27
N ALA A 133 4.84 2.70 -7.83
CA ALA A 133 5.78 1.63 -7.49
C ALA A 133 6.52 1.13 -8.75
N GLU A 134 5.79 0.85 -9.82
CA GLU A 134 6.34 0.30 -11.07
C GLU A 134 7.32 1.26 -11.72
N ASN A 135 6.91 2.51 -11.97
CA ASN A 135 7.72 3.46 -12.71
C ASN A 135 8.90 4.03 -11.91
N GLY A 136 8.80 4.06 -10.59
CA GLY A 136 9.82 4.66 -9.75
C GLY A 136 10.82 3.67 -9.14
N TYR A 137 10.43 2.41 -8.96
CA TYR A 137 11.17 1.49 -8.09
C TYR A 137 11.30 0.06 -8.61
N LEU A 138 10.32 -0.46 -9.36
CA LEU A 138 10.28 -1.86 -9.75
C LEU A 138 10.77 -2.12 -11.19
N ALA A 139 10.83 -1.10 -12.01
CA ALA A 139 11.21 -1.18 -13.43
C ALA A 139 12.73 -1.03 -13.65
N GLY A 140 13.55 -1.38 -12.66
CA GLY A 140 15.02 -1.33 -12.72
C GLY A 140 15.63 -2.63 -13.20
#